data_041c9e2d7a1b6a8303eb1b9194ceb80b
#
_entry.id   041c9e2d7a1b6a8303eb1b9194ceb80b
#
_cell.length_a   1.000
_cell.length_b   1.000
_cell.length_c   1.000
_cell.angle_alpha   90.00
_cell.angle_beta   90.00
_cell.angle_gamma   90.00
#
_symmetry.space_group_name_H-M   'P 1'
#
loop_
_entity.id
_entity.type
_entity.pdbx_description
1 polymer ?
#
loop_
_entity_poly.entity_id
_entity_poly.type
_entity_poly.pdbx_seq_one_letter_code
_entity_poly.pdbx_strand_id
1 'polypeptide(L)'
;GEEAVECAPAYHKYGCALFYKAQDENTVFGARAQEAADAKKEADGEGASADEGEDVDDAAADAPPEGSEEGKEEDGEQEGAQDDMELAWEMIEMARLFYEEELEESNGEGGHPIELANVYEVLGDINTETSNFKASLEEYSKCLALLEAHVDEDDRRIAGVLCSMSVCQQFEQDPEAALKGVTRAIGILNARIKRLKSSDEAAAE
;
A
#
# COMPACT_ATOMS: atom_id res chain seq x y z
N GLY A 1 6.34 25.12 14.94
CA GLY A 1 5.78 25.67 16.17
C GLY A 1 4.61 24.86 16.68
N GLU A 2 4.17 25.09 17.91
CA GLU A 2 3.09 24.34 18.59
C GLU A 2 1.81 24.20 17.73
N GLU A 3 1.40 25.27 17.02
CA GLU A 3 0.22 25.23 16.14
C GLU A 3 0.38 24.25 14.94
N ALA A 4 1.60 24.00 14.51
CA ALA A 4 1.88 23.09 13.39
C ALA A 4 1.71 21.61 13.81
N VAL A 5 2.14 21.25 15.03
CA VAL A 5 1.99 19.90 15.59
C VAL A 5 0.52 19.57 15.83
N GLU A 6 -0.29 20.53 16.28
CA GLU A 6 -1.73 20.34 16.44
C GLU A 6 -2.44 19.99 15.12
N CYS A 7 -1.88 20.40 13.98
CA CYS A 7 -2.40 20.08 12.66
C CYS A 7 -1.93 18.71 12.14
N ALA A 8 -0.85 18.15 12.66
CA ALA A 8 -0.27 16.89 12.19
C ALA A 8 -1.29 15.71 12.15
N PRO A 9 -2.16 15.51 13.17
CA PRO A 9 -3.17 14.47 13.11
C PRO A 9 -4.20 14.66 12.00
N ALA A 10 -4.49 15.91 11.62
CA ALA A 10 -5.43 16.19 10.52
C ALA A 10 -4.81 15.87 9.16
N TYR A 11 -3.56 16.27 8.94
CA TYR A 11 -2.79 15.91 7.75
C TYR A 11 -2.66 14.40 7.60
N HIS A 12 -2.27 13.70 8.66
CA HIS A 12 -2.15 12.25 8.67
C HIS A 12 -3.48 11.57 8.30
N LYS A 13 -4.59 11.92 8.94
CA LYS A 13 -5.90 11.32 8.66
C LYS A 13 -6.40 11.61 7.26
N TYR A 14 -6.17 12.83 6.75
CA TYR A 14 -6.56 13.20 5.41
C TYR A 14 -5.71 12.44 4.37
N GLY A 15 -4.40 12.38 4.55
CA GLY A 15 -3.52 11.60 3.71
C GLY A 15 -3.89 10.11 3.68
N CYS A 16 -4.19 9.50 4.84
CA CYS A 16 -4.69 8.13 4.90
C CYS A 16 -6.00 7.94 4.12
N ALA A 17 -6.94 8.89 4.22
CA ALA A 17 -8.22 8.79 3.51
C ALA A 17 -8.03 8.85 1.99
N LEU A 18 -7.15 9.73 1.49
CA LEU A 18 -6.79 9.80 0.08
C LEU A 18 -6.07 8.53 -0.39
N PHE A 19 -5.13 8.02 0.39
CA PHE A 19 -4.41 6.79 0.10
C PHE A 19 -5.36 5.60 -0.06
N TYR A 20 -6.27 5.37 0.90
CA TYR A 20 -7.25 4.29 0.80
C TYR A 20 -8.22 4.46 -0.37
N LYS A 21 -8.64 5.72 -0.66
CA LYS A 21 -9.45 6.01 -1.84
C LYS A 21 -8.72 5.62 -3.12
N ALA A 22 -7.46 6.04 -3.28
CA ALA A 22 -6.65 5.71 -4.44
C ALA A 22 -6.42 4.19 -4.58
N GLN A 23 -6.24 3.46 -3.48
CA GLN A 23 -6.14 2.00 -3.49
C GLN A 23 -7.44 1.33 -3.97
N ASP A 24 -8.60 1.76 -3.46
CA ASP A 24 -9.89 1.22 -3.85
C ASP A 24 -10.15 1.43 -5.34
N GLU A 25 -9.87 2.60 -5.86
CA GLU A 25 -9.99 2.93 -7.28
C GLU A 25 -9.06 2.06 -8.13
N ASN A 26 -7.78 1.97 -7.80
CA ASN A 26 -6.81 1.12 -8.49
C ASN A 26 -7.21 -0.37 -8.49
N THR A 27 -7.77 -0.87 -7.39
CA THR A 27 -8.20 -2.26 -7.27
C THR A 27 -9.39 -2.55 -8.17
N VAL A 28 -10.36 -1.65 -8.27
CA VAL A 28 -11.54 -1.79 -9.14
C VAL A 28 -11.12 -1.81 -10.61
N PHE A 29 -10.17 -0.94 -11.00
CA PHE A 29 -9.64 -0.91 -12.38
C PHE A 29 -8.77 -2.13 -12.68
N GLY A 30 -7.92 -2.56 -11.74
CA GLY A 30 -7.12 -3.77 -11.88
C GLY A 30 -7.98 -5.00 -12.10
N ALA A 31 -9.08 -5.15 -11.37
CA ALA A 31 -10.04 -6.24 -11.55
C ALA A 31 -10.73 -6.20 -12.93
N ARG A 32 -11.19 -5.03 -13.37
CA ARG A 32 -11.80 -4.83 -14.71
C ARG A 32 -10.81 -5.10 -15.85
N ALA A 33 -9.55 -4.61 -15.71
CA ALA A 33 -8.51 -4.87 -16.70
C ALA A 33 -8.18 -6.36 -16.80
N GLN A 34 -8.18 -7.07 -15.68
CA GLN A 34 -7.97 -8.52 -15.64
C GLN A 34 -9.14 -9.28 -16.29
N GLU A 35 -10.39 -8.93 -15.97
CA GLU A 35 -11.60 -9.49 -16.59
C GLU A 35 -11.63 -9.27 -18.11
N ALA A 36 -11.26 -8.07 -18.57
CA ALA A 36 -11.15 -7.75 -19.99
C ALA A 36 -10.03 -8.54 -20.70
N ALA A 37 -8.89 -8.75 -20.03
CA ALA A 37 -7.78 -9.54 -20.56
C ALA A 37 -8.12 -11.03 -20.62
N ASP A 38 -8.83 -11.55 -19.64
CA ASP A 38 -9.27 -12.94 -19.58
C ASP A 38 -10.39 -13.21 -20.61
N ALA A 39 -11.34 -12.31 -20.78
CA ALA A 39 -12.35 -12.36 -21.83
C ALA A 39 -11.76 -12.35 -23.25
N LYS A 40 -10.67 -11.58 -23.45
CA LYS A 40 -9.96 -11.53 -24.73
C LYS A 40 -9.18 -12.81 -25.01
N LYS A 41 -8.63 -13.45 -23.99
CA LYS A 41 -7.96 -14.77 -24.12
C LYS A 41 -8.97 -15.89 -24.44
N GLU A 42 -10.17 -15.82 -23.88
CA GLU A 42 -11.24 -16.79 -24.20
C GLU A 42 -11.75 -16.60 -25.64
N ALA A 43 -11.87 -15.35 -26.11
CA ALA A 43 -12.27 -15.04 -27.48
C ALA A 43 -11.23 -15.45 -28.53
N ASP A 44 -9.93 -15.30 -28.23
CA ASP A 44 -8.83 -15.72 -29.11
C ASP A 44 -8.55 -17.24 -29.08
N GLY A 45 -9.10 -17.97 -28.10
CA GLY A 45 -8.91 -19.40 -27.92
C GLY A 45 -9.86 -20.31 -28.74
N GLU A 46 -10.92 -19.78 -29.33
CA GLU A 46 -11.91 -20.58 -30.10
C GLU A 46 -11.70 -20.54 -31.62
N GLY A 47 -10.58 -20.01 -32.11
CA GLY A 47 -10.33 -19.81 -33.53
C GLY A 47 -9.14 -20.53 -34.13
N ALA A 48 -8.98 -21.86 -33.94
CA ALA A 48 -7.98 -22.62 -34.67
C ALA A 48 -8.60 -23.91 -35.23
N SER A 49 -9.33 -23.81 -36.32
CA SER A 49 -9.57 -24.91 -37.25
C SER A 49 -9.46 -24.39 -38.67
N ALA A 50 -8.49 -24.95 -39.39
CA ALA A 50 -8.13 -24.66 -40.76
C ALA A 50 -9.27 -24.83 -41.77
N ASP A 51 -9.33 -23.96 -42.76
CA ASP A 51 -9.60 -24.34 -44.11
C ASP A 51 -9.00 -23.33 -45.12
N GLU A 52 -8.36 -23.87 -46.16
CA GLU A 52 -7.74 -23.13 -47.27
C GLU A 52 -8.81 -22.75 -48.30
N GLY A 53 -8.66 -21.57 -48.97
CA GLY A 53 -9.34 -21.40 -50.25
C GLY A 53 -9.71 -19.99 -50.69
N GLU A 54 -8.85 -19.42 -51.55
CA GLU A 54 -9.12 -18.61 -52.75
C GLU A 54 -9.72 -17.19 -52.67
N ASP A 55 -8.92 -16.29 -53.28
CA ASP A 55 -9.18 -14.99 -53.90
C ASP A 55 -10.63 -14.63 -54.24
N VAL A 56 -10.98 -13.34 -53.99
CA VAL A 56 -11.42 -12.36 -55.02
C VAL A 56 -11.46 -10.92 -54.46
N ASP A 57 -10.91 -9.99 -55.26
CA ASP A 57 -11.11 -8.52 -55.23
C ASP A 57 -12.58 -8.13 -55.12
N ASP A 58 -12.90 -7.10 -54.38
CA ASP A 58 -13.47 -5.84 -54.91
C ASP A 58 -13.71 -4.77 -53.82
N ALA A 59 -13.63 -3.52 -54.30
CA ALA A 59 -13.61 -2.25 -53.59
C ALA A 59 -14.96 -1.85 -52.96
N ALA A 60 -14.88 -1.02 -51.98
CA ALA A 60 -15.54 0.27 -51.79
C ALA A 60 -16.15 0.53 -50.39
N ALA A 61 -15.63 1.59 -49.83
CA ALA A 61 -16.33 2.71 -49.18
C ALA A 61 -17.04 2.52 -47.84
N ASP A 62 -16.46 3.27 -46.91
CA ASP A 62 -17.16 4.30 -46.14
C ASP A 62 -17.81 3.94 -44.80
N ALA A 63 -17.40 4.73 -43.90
CA ALA A 63 -17.86 5.12 -42.57
C ALA A 63 -17.08 4.54 -41.38
N PRO A 64 -16.53 5.42 -40.53
CA PRO A 64 -15.93 5.00 -39.26
C PRO A 64 -17.04 4.66 -38.25
N PRO A 65 -16.86 3.64 -37.40
CA PRO A 65 -17.72 3.47 -36.25
C PRO A 65 -17.42 4.60 -35.25
N GLU A 66 -18.48 5.22 -34.80
CA GLU A 66 -18.47 6.22 -33.74
C GLU A 66 -17.71 5.67 -32.54
N GLY A 67 -16.72 6.44 -32.07
CA GLY A 67 -15.86 6.07 -30.95
C GLY A 67 -16.69 5.82 -29.69
N SER A 68 -16.42 4.72 -29.06
CA SER A 68 -16.90 4.42 -27.73
C SER A 68 -16.37 5.48 -26.76
N GLU A 69 -17.26 6.19 -26.09
CA GLU A 69 -16.94 7.15 -25.01
C GLU A 69 -16.36 6.46 -23.77
N GLU A 70 -16.37 5.13 -23.70
CA GLU A 70 -15.87 4.35 -22.57
C GLU A 70 -14.35 4.48 -22.31
N GLY A 71 -13.53 4.69 -23.35
CA GLY A 71 -12.08 4.85 -23.18
C GLY A 71 -11.62 6.20 -22.62
N LYS A 72 -12.52 7.20 -22.54
CA LYS A 72 -12.20 8.52 -21.98
C LYS A 72 -12.51 8.62 -20.49
N GLU A 73 -13.43 7.82 -19.99
CA GLU A 73 -13.75 7.76 -18.57
C GLU A 73 -12.66 6.97 -17.79
N GLU A 74 -12.12 5.89 -18.37
CA GLU A 74 -11.07 5.08 -17.74
C GLU A 74 -9.74 5.85 -17.59
N ASP A 75 -9.32 6.64 -18.59
CA ASP A 75 -8.13 7.47 -18.49
C ASP A 75 -8.29 8.58 -17.44
N GLY A 76 -9.47 9.19 -17.33
CA GLY A 76 -9.75 10.24 -16.36
C GLY A 76 -9.81 9.74 -14.91
N GLU A 77 -10.25 8.50 -14.68
CA GLU A 77 -10.32 7.89 -13.35
C GLU A 77 -8.93 7.40 -12.87
N GLN A 78 -8.06 6.93 -13.78
CA GLN A 78 -6.67 6.59 -13.45
C GLN A 78 -5.82 7.84 -13.14
N GLU A 79 -6.01 8.95 -13.86
CA GLU A 79 -5.41 10.24 -13.52
C GLU A 79 -5.86 10.69 -12.11
N GLY A 80 -7.15 10.58 -11.78
CA GLY A 80 -7.68 10.94 -10.46
C GLY A 80 -7.08 10.12 -9.32
N ALA A 81 -6.93 8.82 -9.49
CA ALA A 81 -6.31 7.95 -8.47
C ALA A 81 -4.81 8.23 -8.29
N GLN A 82 -4.11 8.61 -9.36
CA GLN A 82 -2.70 8.98 -9.28
C GLN A 82 -2.53 10.34 -8.60
N ASP A 83 -3.40 11.31 -8.89
CA ASP A 83 -3.41 12.62 -8.23
C ASP A 83 -3.74 12.47 -6.74
N ASP A 84 -4.67 11.61 -6.36
CA ASP A 84 -5.01 11.32 -4.97
C ASP A 84 -3.85 10.63 -4.23
N MET A 85 -3.10 9.76 -4.90
CA MET A 85 -1.91 9.10 -4.32
C MET A 85 -0.78 10.12 -4.06
N GLU A 86 -0.54 11.04 -5.01
CA GLU A 86 0.46 12.10 -4.84
C GLU A 86 0.06 13.06 -3.72
N LEU A 87 -1.20 13.48 -3.69
CA LEU A 87 -1.72 14.33 -2.62
C LEU A 87 -1.70 13.62 -1.26
N ALA A 88 -1.99 12.31 -1.22
CA ALA A 88 -1.87 11.51 -0.01
C ALA A 88 -0.43 11.56 0.53
N TRP A 89 0.54 11.33 -0.35
CA TRP A 89 1.95 11.40 0.02
C TRP A 89 2.34 12.76 0.58
N GLU A 90 1.93 13.86 -0.08
CA GLU A 90 2.21 15.23 0.40
C GLU A 90 1.63 15.47 1.80
N MET A 91 0.39 15.04 2.04
CA MET A 91 -0.26 15.23 3.34
C MET A 91 0.43 14.42 4.44
N ILE A 92 0.84 13.20 4.15
CA ILE A 92 1.56 12.34 5.10
C ILE A 92 2.97 12.89 5.36
N GLU A 93 3.66 13.42 4.33
CA GLU A 93 4.96 14.11 4.50
C GLU A 93 4.85 15.35 5.38
N MET A 94 3.78 16.13 5.24
CA MET A 94 3.54 17.27 6.15
C MET A 94 3.38 16.82 7.60
N ALA A 95 2.62 15.74 7.83
CA ALA A 95 2.48 15.18 9.17
C ALA A 95 3.82 14.66 9.73
N ARG A 96 4.65 14.03 8.89
CA ARG A 96 5.98 13.56 9.25
C ARG A 96 6.86 14.71 9.75
N LEU A 97 6.94 15.78 8.96
CA LEU A 97 7.76 16.94 9.30
C LEU A 97 7.38 17.53 10.66
N PHE A 98 6.09 17.65 10.96
CA PHE A 98 5.62 18.21 12.23
C PHE A 98 5.95 17.29 13.42
N TYR A 99 5.77 15.98 13.29
CA TYR A 99 6.10 15.05 14.37
C TYR A 99 7.61 14.87 14.56
N GLU A 100 8.41 14.94 13.48
CA GLU A 100 9.88 14.91 13.58
C GLU A 100 10.42 16.16 14.31
N GLU A 101 9.93 17.36 13.92
CA GLU A 101 10.31 18.63 14.57
C GLU A 101 9.99 18.59 16.07
N GLU A 102 8.80 18.11 16.43
CA GLU A 102 8.40 17.98 17.83
C GLU A 102 9.28 17.00 18.61
N LEU A 103 9.61 15.85 18.02
CA LEU A 103 10.46 14.84 18.65
C LEU A 103 11.88 15.36 18.85
N GLU A 104 12.42 16.12 17.89
CA GLU A 104 13.73 16.78 18.01
C GLU A 104 13.73 17.86 19.10
N GLU A 105 12.73 18.73 19.14
CA GLU A 105 12.59 19.80 20.15
C GLU A 105 12.46 19.26 21.57
N SER A 106 11.80 18.09 21.73
CA SER A 106 11.63 17.42 23.02
C SER A 106 12.83 16.59 23.47
N ASN A 107 13.90 16.51 22.68
CA ASN A 107 15.07 15.64 22.90
C ASN A 107 14.68 14.15 23.11
N GLY A 108 13.57 13.72 22.50
CA GLY A 108 13.07 12.34 22.59
C GLY A 108 12.33 12.01 23.90
N GLU A 109 12.20 12.94 24.84
CA GLU A 109 11.49 12.72 26.13
C GLU A 109 10.00 13.12 26.09
N GLY A 110 9.51 13.51 24.93
CA GLY A 110 8.12 13.95 24.69
C GLY A 110 7.71 13.66 23.26
N GLY A 111 6.71 14.41 22.81
CA GLY A 111 6.22 14.29 21.45
C GLY A 111 5.31 13.09 21.24
N HIS A 112 5.10 12.75 19.98
CA HIS A 112 4.16 11.74 19.52
C HIS A 112 4.86 10.61 18.73
N PRO A 113 5.78 9.84 19.36
CA PRO A 113 6.59 8.85 18.65
C PRO A 113 5.78 7.72 18.02
N ILE A 114 4.64 7.38 18.59
CA ILE A 114 3.75 6.34 18.04
C ILE A 114 2.98 6.88 16.82
N GLU A 115 2.55 8.12 16.87
CA GLU A 115 1.94 8.81 15.73
C GLU A 115 2.94 8.98 14.59
N LEU A 116 4.19 9.30 14.89
CA LEU A 116 5.26 9.34 13.89
C LEU A 116 5.55 7.95 13.31
N ALA A 117 5.52 6.89 14.12
CA ALA A 117 5.65 5.52 13.63
C ALA A 117 4.51 5.17 12.65
N ASN A 118 3.26 5.55 12.96
CA ASN A 118 2.13 5.34 12.06
C ASN A 118 2.27 6.13 10.74
N VAL A 119 2.84 7.33 10.79
CA VAL A 119 3.14 8.13 9.58
C VAL A 119 4.18 7.44 8.71
N TYR A 120 5.26 6.93 9.29
CA TYR A 120 6.27 6.15 8.56
C TYR A 120 5.70 4.84 7.98
N GLU A 121 4.77 4.18 8.68
CA GLU A 121 4.07 2.99 8.16
C GLU A 121 3.32 3.34 6.87
N VAL A 122 2.53 4.42 6.88
CA VAL A 122 1.76 4.85 5.70
C VAL A 122 2.67 5.28 4.55
N LEU A 123 3.79 5.99 4.82
CA LEU A 123 4.78 6.31 3.77
C LEU A 123 5.40 5.05 3.17
N GLY A 124 5.66 4.05 3.98
CA GLY A 124 6.10 2.74 3.53
C GLY A 124 5.06 2.06 2.64
N ASP A 125 3.78 2.13 3.01
CA ASP A 125 2.66 1.58 2.24
C ASP A 125 2.52 2.29 0.88
N ILE A 126 2.55 3.63 0.84
CA ILE A 126 2.51 4.43 -0.40
C ILE A 126 3.69 4.07 -1.32
N ASN A 127 4.90 3.97 -0.77
CA ASN A 127 6.07 3.54 -1.53
C ASN A 127 5.94 2.10 -2.07
N THR A 128 5.27 1.23 -1.34
CA THR A 128 5.00 -0.15 -1.79
C THR A 128 4.03 -0.17 -2.96
N GLU A 129 2.93 0.58 -2.90
CA GLU A 129 1.96 0.72 -3.98
C GLU A 129 2.58 1.31 -5.26
N THR A 130 3.51 2.25 -5.10
CA THR A 130 4.27 2.84 -6.22
C THR A 130 5.47 1.99 -6.64
N SER A 131 5.60 0.76 -6.13
CA SER A 131 6.69 -0.18 -6.42
C SER A 131 8.10 0.33 -6.06
N ASN A 132 8.20 1.31 -5.18
CA ASN A 132 9.47 1.84 -4.68
C ASN A 132 9.92 1.09 -3.41
N PHE A 133 10.17 -0.22 -3.54
CA PHE A 133 10.39 -1.12 -2.41
C PHE A 133 11.59 -0.74 -1.54
N LYS A 134 12.63 -0.10 -2.07
CA LYS A 134 13.78 0.37 -1.29
C LYS A 134 13.39 1.51 -0.35
N ALA A 135 12.70 2.53 -0.87
CA ALA A 135 12.21 3.61 -0.04
C ALA A 135 11.19 3.10 1.00
N SER A 136 10.32 2.18 0.60
CA SER A 136 9.40 1.50 1.52
C SER A 136 10.13 0.84 2.70
N LEU A 137 11.20 0.09 2.44
CA LEU A 137 12.02 -0.54 3.49
C LEU A 137 12.69 0.47 4.41
N GLU A 138 13.10 1.64 3.90
CA GLU A 138 13.66 2.71 4.72
C GLU A 138 12.61 3.28 5.68
N GLU A 139 11.40 3.57 5.19
CA GLU A 139 10.33 4.10 6.02
C GLU A 139 9.83 3.07 7.06
N TYR A 140 9.62 1.82 6.66
CA TYR A 140 9.28 0.77 7.62
C TYR A 140 10.37 0.52 8.67
N SER A 141 11.64 0.71 8.33
CA SER A 141 12.74 0.57 9.30
C SER A 141 12.67 1.66 10.37
N LYS A 142 12.32 2.90 10.01
CA LYS A 142 12.11 4.00 10.95
C LYS A 142 10.87 3.73 11.82
N CYS A 143 9.77 3.28 11.21
CA CYS A 143 8.57 2.85 11.93
C CYS A 143 8.90 1.77 12.96
N LEU A 144 9.59 0.71 12.55
CA LEU A 144 9.97 -0.40 13.40
C LEU A 144 10.81 0.06 14.59
N ALA A 145 11.80 0.92 14.37
CA ALA A 145 12.67 1.45 15.43
C ALA A 145 11.88 2.22 16.49
N LEU A 146 10.91 3.06 16.07
CA LEU A 146 10.05 3.79 17.00
C LEU A 146 9.12 2.86 17.77
N LEU A 147 8.50 1.88 17.11
CA LEU A 147 7.66 0.91 17.78
C LEU A 147 8.44 0.10 18.81
N GLU A 148 9.62 -0.42 18.47
CA GLU A 148 10.46 -1.20 19.39
C GLU A 148 10.89 -0.41 20.63
N ALA A 149 11.03 0.92 20.50
CA ALA A 149 11.41 1.79 21.61
C ALA A 149 10.24 2.14 22.54
N HIS A 150 8.99 2.12 22.03
CA HIS A 150 7.86 2.74 22.74
C HIS A 150 6.68 1.81 22.99
N VAL A 151 6.69 0.55 22.51
CA VAL A 151 5.61 -0.40 22.76
C VAL A 151 6.14 -1.70 23.34
N ASP A 152 5.24 -2.56 23.84
CA ASP A 152 5.60 -3.88 24.35
C ASP A 152 6.24 -4.75 23.26
N GLU A 153 7.20 -5.61 23.63
CA GLU A 153 7.91 -6.50 22.70
C GLU A 153 6.96 -7.46 21.94
N ASP A 154 5.78 -7.72 22.47
CA ASP A 154 4.74 -8.55 21.85
C ASP A 154 3.64 -7.74 21.18
N ASP A 155 3.86 -6.45 20.91
CA ASP A 155 2.87 -5.63 20.21
C ASP A 155 2.69 -6.08 18.76
N ARG A 156 1.42 -6.26 18.37
CA ARG A 156 1.06 -6.75 17.02
C ARG A 156 1.52 -5.81 15.90
N ARG A 157 1.68 -4.51 16.17
CA ARG A 157 2.13 -3.53 15.17
C ARG A 157 3.54 -3.85 14.69
N ILE A 158 4.44 -4.26 15.60
CA ILE A 158 5.79 -4.72 15.25
C ILE A 158 5.70 -5.89 14.26
N ALA A 159 4.82 -6.86 14.51
CA ALA A 159 4.64 -7.99 13.62
C ALA A 159 4.06 -7.56 12.25
N GLY A 160 3.13 -6.58 12.23
CA GLY A 160 2.59 -6.00 10.99
C GLY A 160 3.68 -5.43 10.11
N VAL A 161 4.46 -4.49 10.65
CA VAL A 161 5.57 -3.84 9.93
C VAL A 161 6.60 -4.86 9.42
N LEU A 162 6.94 -5.88 10.21
CA LEU A 162 7.85 -6.94 9.78
C LEU A 162 7.29 -7.75 8.60
N CYS A 163 5.97 -7.96 8.54
CA CYS A 163 5.32 -8.61 7.40
C CYS A 163 5.39 -7.72 6.15
N SER A 164 5.06 -6.43 6.25
CA SER A 164 5.16 -5.47 5.14
C SER A 164 6.60 -5.39 4.60
N MET A 165 7.60 -5.27 5.48
CA MET A 165 9.02 -5.31 5.10
C MET A 165 9.37 -6.60 4.37
N SER A 166 8.84 -7.75 4.81
CA SER A 166 9.14 -9.04 4.19
C SER A 166 8.58 -9.13 2.76
N VAL A 167 7.46 -8.49 2.48
CA VAL A 167 6.92 -8.37 1.11
C VAL A 167 7.86 -7.55 0.23
N CYS A 168 8.29 -6.37 0.69
CA CYS A 168 9.24 -5.53 -0.05
C CYS A 168 10.58 -6.24 -0.29
N GLN A 169 11.10 -6.99 0.71
CA GLN A 169 12.33 -7.77 0.58
C GLN A 169 12.21 -8.88 -0.48
N GLN A 170 11.04 -9.49 -0.65
CA GLN A 170 10.82 -10.45 -1.74
C GLN A 170 10.93 -9.80 -3.12
N PHE A 171 10.38 -8.60 -3.30
CA PHE A 171 10.50 -7.85 -4.55
C PHE A 171 11.95 -7.38 -4.80
N GLU A 172 12.69 -7.05 -3.75
CA GLU A 172 14.13 -6.73 -3.83
C GLU A 172 15.03 -7.97 -3.93
N GLN A 173 14.43 -9.16 -4.10
CA GLN A 173 15.14 -10.43 -4.28
C GLN A 173 16.01 -10.83 -3.08
N ASP A 174 15.62 -10.46 -1.86
CA ASP A 174 16.24 -10.89 -0.60
C ASP A 174 15.30 -11.83 0.19
N PRO A 175 15.14 -13.09 -0.22
CA PRO A 175 14.25 -14.04 0.44
C PRO A 175 14.74 -14.44 1.85
N GLU A 176 16.04 -14.30 2.13
CA GLU A 176 16.61 -14.62 3.44
C GLU A 176 16.18 -13.59 4.48
N ALA A 177 16.26 -12.30 4.16
CA ALA A 177 15.76 -11.24 5.01
C ALA A 177 14.23 -11.34 5.19
N ALA A 178 13.47 -11.61 4.12
CA ALA A 178 12.04 -11.82 4.18
C ALA A 178 11.65 -12.98 5.12
N LEU A 179 12.31 -14.13 5.02
CA LEU A 179 12.05 -15.28 5.90
C LEU A 179 12.35 -14.96 7.37
N LYS A 180 13.43 -14.23 7.62
CA LYS A 180 13.81 -13.79 8.97
C LYS A 180 12.75 -12.84 9.56
N GLY A 181 12.25 -11.89 8.77
CA GLY A 181 11.19 -10.94 9.16
C GLY A 181 9.90 -11.68 9.54
N VAL A 182 9.40 -12.54 8.66
CA VAL A 182 8.18 -13.33 8.91
C VAL A 182 8.34 -14.25 10.13
N THR A 183 9.48 -14.91 10.28
CA THR A 183 9.74 -15.78 11.45
C THR A 183 9.69 -14.99 12.75
N ARG A 184 10.26 -13.78 12.76
CA ARG A 184 10.20 -12.88 13.91
C ARG A 184 8.76 -12.44 14.20
N ALA A 185 7.99 -12.06 13.17
CA ALA A 185 6.58 -11.67 13.31
C ALA A 185 5.73 -12.79 13.93
N ILE A 186 5.91 -14.03 13.47
CA ILE A 186 5.25 -15.22 14.06
C ILE A 186 5.62 -15.39 15.54
N GLY A 187 6.88 -15.19 15.90
CA GLY A 187 7.34 -15.27 17.29
C GLY A 187 6.64 -14.25 18.19
N ILE A 188 6.53 -13.00 17.73
CA ILE A 188 5.87 -11.89 18.43
C ILE A 188 4.38 -12.22 18.65
N LEU A 189 3.67 -12.65 17.60
CA LEU A 189 2.25 -12.98 17.69
C LEU A 189 1.99 -14.18 18.62
N ASN A 190 2.85 -15.19 18.61
CA ASN A 190 2.76 -16.32 19.51
C ASN A 190 3.00 -15.92 20.99
N ALA A 191 3.95 -15.03 21.25
CA ALA A 191 4.19 -14.48 22.59
C ALA A 191 2.96 -13.72 23.09
N ARG A 192 2.36 -12.87 22.24
CA ARG A 192 1.12 -12.14 22.55
C ARG A 192 -0.04 -13.07 22.86
N ILE A 193 -0.27 -14.09 22.02
CA ILE A 193 -1.33 -15.10 22.24
C ILE A 193 -1.15 -15.79 23.59
N LYS A 194 0.09 -16.17 23.93
CA LYS A 194 0.39 -16.82 25.21
C LYS A 194 0.10 -15.90 26.39
N ARG A 195 0.52 -14.62 26.29
CA ARG A 195 0.26 -13.61 27.34
C ARG A 195 -1.25 -13.38 27.55
N LEU A 196 -2.02 -13.23 26.47
CA LEU A 196 -3.46 -13.01 26.56
C LEU A 196 -4.19 -14.21 27.20
N LYS A 197 -3.84 -15.45 26.81
CA LYS A 197 -4.43 -16.67 27.43
C LYS A 197 -4.16 -16.77 28.91
N SER A 198 -2.93 -16.49 29.35
CA SER A 198 -2.61 -16.52 30.79
C SER A 198 -3.30 -15.40 31.58
N SER A 199 -3.54 -14.24 30.95
CA SER A 199 -4.33 -13.18 31.58
C SER A 199 -5.80 -13.54 31.73
N ASP A 200 -6.40 -14.19 30.73
CA ASP A 200 -7.80 -14.63 30.77
C ASP A 200 -8.01 -15.75 31.84
N GLU A 201 -7.05 -16.67 31.95
CA GLU A 201 -7.07 -17.71 32.97
C GLU A 201 -7.01 -17.10 34.37
N ALA A 202 -6.13 -16.12 34.61
CA ALA A 202 -6.00 -15.43 35.88
C ALA A 202 -7.21 -14.54 36.26
N ALA A 203 -7.97 -14.08 35.26
CA ALA A 203 -9.19 -13.30 35.50
C ALA A 203 -10.43 -14.17 35.77
N ALA A 204 -10.35 -15.49 35.53
CA ALA A 204 -11.43 -16.45 35.72
C ALA A 204 -11.37 -17.17 37.11
N GLU A 205 -10.28 -16.99 37.86
CA GLU A 205 -10.08 -17.46 39.24
C GLU A 205 -10.48 -16.40 40.28
#